data_7fa889451174f19dcba1fa6eb8238664
#
_entry.id   7fa889451174f19dcba1fa6eb8238664
#
_cell.length_a   1.000
_cell.length_b   1.000
_cell.length_c   1.000
_cell.angle_alpha   90.00
_cell.angle_beta   90.00
_cell.angle_gamma   90.00
#
_symmetry.space_group_name_H-M   'P 1'
#
loop_
_entity.id
_entity.type
_entity.pdbx_description
1 polymer ?
#
loop_
_entity_poly.entity_id
_entity_poly.type
_entity_poly.pdbx_seq_one_letter_code
_entity_poly.pdbx_strand_id
1 'polypeptide(L)'
;MYKLRDYQEEAVNSIFTYFQNNRGNPLLALPTGTGKSLVIASFLENVYKLYPQQKILILTHVKELIAQNYSKLMSLWSTAPAGIYSAGLNKREIHQQIIFAGIGSVAKRANEFGHVDLIIVDEAHLISPNDDTMYQKFFQQLRRKNPYLKVIGLTATPWRLGHGKLTDSKVQKDGTETPPLFTDICFDVTTVNAFNRFIAEGYMAPLIPKSTTTKLDVDGVHMRGGEFLQNELQHAVDKYDITVNAVKEAIELGWNRKHWLVFCAGVEHAIHTQEILEEHGINCGTVHSKMSGAERDEAIEKFKRGEYQAMTNNNVLTTGFDFPEIDMILCLRPTASAVLWVQMLGRGTRPAEGKENCLVLDFAANTHRLGPINDPVTPKKKGLKSGMAPVKVCPDCKTYVHASVRVCDAIKDDGTMCGHQFQFETKIQSSASTEQLIKGDFPQVEEYKVDHITYDVHKKTGRPDMMKVSYYCDYQKFDEYICIEHEGFAGKKARDWWRERAKIFPVPATTEDAVQQAHLLDQPTHIRVWVNKKFPEILKMCFDGSCFGKQEATSEMPRVEVRPRALPVPPPDEDEEIPF
;
A
#
# COMPACT_ATOMS: atom_id res chain seq x y z
N MET A 1 21.55 7.43 8.69
CA MET A 1 21.47 6.06 8.14
C MET A 1 19.99 5.68 8.10
N TYR A 2 19.43 5.29 6.97
CA TYR A 2 18.02 4.86 6.91
C TYR A 2 17.87 3.55 7.71
N LYS A 3 16.97 3.54 8.69
CA LYS A 3 16.58 2.33 9.39
C LYS A 3 15.36 1.76 8.66
N LEU A 4 15.40 0.48 8.28
CA LEU A 4 14.24 -0.20 7.73
C LEU A 4 13.12 -0.24 8.77
N ARG A 5 11.88 -0.19 8.29
CA ARG A 5 10.72 -0.52 9.11
C ARG A 5 10.66 -2.04 9.29
N ASP A 6 10.00 -2.50 10.34
CA ASP A 6 9.88 -3.92 10.67
C ASP A 6 9.38 -4.78 9.49
N TYR A 7 8.29 -4.38 8.84
CA TYR A 7 7.77 -5.10 7.67
C TYR A 7 8.73 -5.10 6.47
N GLN A 8 9.61 -4.10 6.33
CA GLN A 8 10.63 -4.08 5.27
C GLN A 8 11.75 -5.07 5.58
N GLU A 9 12.14 -5.20 6.84
CA GLU A 9 13.08 -6.23 7.28
C GLU A 9 12.48 -7.63 7.13
N GLU A 10 11.20 -7.81 7.50
CA GLU A 10 10.47 -9.05 7.28
C GLU A 10 10.42 -9.42 5.79
N ALA A 11 10.14 -8.46 4.90
CA ALA A 11 10.13 -8.68 3.46
C ALA A 11 11.51 -9.14 2.94
N VAL A 12 12.60 -8.52 3.37
CA VAL A 12 13.96 -8.95 3.00
C VAL A 12 14.25 -10.36 3.53
N ASN A 13 13.94 -10.63 4.79
CA ASN A 13 14.18 -11.93 5.41
C ASN A 13 13.35 -13.04 4.76
N SER A 14 12.13 -12.74 4.31
CA SER A 14 11.26 -13.71 3.63
C SER A 14 11.87 -14.23 2.34
N ILE A 15 12.63 -13.41 1.60
CA ILE A 15 13.34 -13.83 0.39
C ILE A 15 14.43 -14.85 0.73
N PHE A 16 15.23 -14.58 1.77
CA PHE A 16 16.29 -15.51 2.19
C PHE A 16 15.69 -16.83 2.69
N THR A 17 14.67 -16.76 3.53
CA THR A 17 13.94 -17.94 4.03
C THR A 17 13.33 -18.74 2.88
N TYR A 18 12.78 -18.06 1.87
CA TYR A 18 12.24 -18.73 0.70
C TYR A 18 13.32 -19.56 -0.02
N PHE A 19 14.46 -18.96 -0.34
CA PHE A 19 15.54 -19.67 -1.07
C PHE A 19 16.26 -20.75 -0.26
N GLN A 20 16.18 -20.72 1.07
CA GLN A 20 16.64 -21.83 1.91
C GLN A 20 15.77 -23.08 1.73
N ASN A 21 14.44 -22.89 1.59
CA ASN A 21 13.46 -23.98 1.61
C ASN A 21 12.90 -24.33 0.22
N ASN A 22 13.03 -23.44 -0.76
CA ASN A 22 12.37 -23.56 -2.07
C ASN A 22 13.34 -23.31 -3.23
N ARG A 23 12.99 -23.84 -4.40
CA ARG A 23 13.78 -23.72 -5.64
C ARG A 23 13.12 -22.86 -6.72
N GLY A 24 11.94 -22.33 -6.45
CA GLY A 24 11.14 -21.53 -7.37
C GLY A 24 11.58 -20.07 -7.50
N ASN A 25 10.67 -19.23 -7.98
CA ASN A 25 10.82 -17.79 -8.12
C ASN A 25 9.79 -17.09 -7.19
N PRO A 26 10.22 -16.41 -6.13
CA PRO A 26 9.31 -15.78 -5.18
C PRO A 26 8.72 -14.47 -5.70
N LEU A 27 7.52 -14.16 -5.23
CA LEU A 27 6.86 -12.87 -5.44
C LEU A 27 6.65 -12.19 -4.08
N LEU A 28 6.93 -10.89 -4.01
CA LEU A 28 6.60 -10.05 -2.86
C LEU A 28 5.45 -9.11 -3.25
N ALA A 29 4.40 -9.13 -2.45
CA ALA A 29 3.24 -8.26 -2.59
C ALA A 29 3.30 -7.12 -1.56
N LEU A 30 3.66 -5.92 -2.02
CA LEU A 30 3.83 -4.72 -1.19
C LEU A 30 3.04 -3.57 -1.83
N PRO A 31 2.15 -2.88 -1.08
CA PRO A 31 1.42 -1.73 -1.60
C PRO A 31 2.32 -0.63 -2.18
N THR A 32 1.73 0.26 -2.97
CA THR A 32 2.43 1.48 -3.41
C THR A 32 2.73 2.37 -2.20
N GLY A 33 3.90 3.03 -2.21
CA GLY A 33 4.30 3.92 -1.10
C GLY A 33 4.96 3.22 0.11
N THR A 34 5.00 1.89 0.17
CA THR A 34 5.61 1.14 1.28
C THR A 34 7.14 1.01 1.21
N GLY A 35 7.77 1.65 0.24
CA GLY A 35 9.23 1.65 0.11
C GLY A 35 9.83 0.39 -0.50
N LYS A 36 9.18 -0.19 -1.54
CA LYS A 36 9.73 -1.31 -2.33
C LYS A 36 11.19 -1.12 -2.72
N SER A 37 11.57 0.12 -3.10
CA SER A 37 12.96 0.46 -3.47
C SER A 37 13.95 0.28 -2.30
N LEU A 38 13.52 0.50 -1.05
CA LEU A 38 14.33 0.25 0.15
C LEU A 38 14.51 -1.25 0.40
N VAL A 39 13.44 -2.03 0.21
CA VAL A 39 13.50 -3.50 0.31
C VAL A 39 14.48 -4.07 -0.72
N ILE A 40 14.39 -3.61 -1.98
CA ILE A 40 15.33 -4.00 -3.04
C ILE A 40 16.77 -3.63 -2.64
N ALA A 41 17.01 -2.39 -2.23
CA ALA A 41 18.34 -1.91 -1.91
C ALA A 41 18.97 -2.65 -0.72
N SER A 42 18.20 -2.88 0.35
CA SER A 42 18.67 -3.66 1.50
C SER A 42 18.91 -5.13 1.16
N PHE A 43 18.04 -5.73 0.36
CA PHE A 43 18.25 -7.09 -0.12
C PHE A 43 19.55 -7.21 -0.95
N LEU A 44 19.80 -6.28 -1.86
CA LEU A 44 21.01 -6.24 -2.68
C LEU A 44 22.28 -6.10 -1.84
N GLU A 45 22.29 -5.22 -0.84
CA GLU A 45 23.42 -5.05 0.07
C GLU A 45 23.69 -6.35 0.85
N ASN A 46 22.66 -7.01 1.37
CA ASN A 46 22.81 -8.26 2.10
C ASN A 46 23.27 -9.41 1.22
N VAL A 47 22.73 -9.53 0.00
CA VAL A 47 23.18 -10.55 -0.97
C VAL A 47 24.64 -10.32 -1.35
N TYR A 48 25.05 -9.09 -1.62
CA TYR A 48 26.43 -8.79 -1.97
C TYR A 48 27.42 -9.12 -0.83
N LYS A 49 27.04 -8.85 0.42
CA LYS A 49 27.87 -9.24 1.59
C LYS A 49 28.07 -10.75 1.69
N LEU A 50 27.06 -11.54 1.34
CA LEU A 50 27.10 -13.00 1.40
C LEU A 50 27.71 -13.62 0.12
N TYR A 51 27.44 -13.03 -1.03
CA TYR A 51 27.78 -13.57 -2.36
C TYR A 51 28.30 -12.46 -3.29
N PRO A 52 29.52 -11.93 -3.06
CA PRO A 52 30.03 -10.75 -3.76
C PRO A 52 30.33 -10.97 -5.26
N GLN A 53 30.28 -12.20 -5.75
CA GLN A 53 30.52 -12.52 -7.16
C GLN A 53 29.25 -12.60 -8.01
N GLN A 54 28.07 -12.51 -7.38
CA GLN A 54 26.81 -12.61 -8.11
C GLN A 54 26.55 -11.39 -8.99
N LYS A 55 26.05 -11.64 -10.20
CA LYS A 55 25.56 -10.61 -11.11
C LYS A 55 24.04 -10.53 -11.06
N ILE A 56 23.52 -9.35 -10.71
CA ILE A 56 22.10 -9.12 -10.44
C ILE A 56 21.57 -8.05 -11.40
N LEU A 57 20.45 -8.32 -12.06
CA LEU A 57 19.73 -7.36 -12.89
C LEU A 57 18.43 -6.93 -12.19
N ILE A 58 18.21 -5.62 -12.07
CA ILE A 58 16.94 -5.05 -11.59
C ILE A 58 16.21 -4.51 -12.81
N LEU A 59 15.07 -5.12 -13.17
CA LEU A 59 14.32 -4.79 -14.36
C LEU A 59 13.04 -4.03 -14.04
N THR A 60 12.78 -3.00 -14.82
CA THR A 60 11.54 -2.23 -14.79
C THR A 60 11.15 -1.73 -16.18
N HIS A 61 9.90 -1.27 -16.34
CA HIS A 61 9.40 -0.70 -17.59
C HIS A 61 9.70 0.79 -17.77
N VAL A 62 9.83 1.53 -16.67
CA VAL A 62 9.77 2.99 -16.63
C VAL A 62 11.13 3.56 -16.23
N LYS A 63 11.63 4.57 -16.97
CA LYS A 63 12.95 5.18 -16.72
C LYS A 63 13.04 5.84 -15.35
N GLU A 64 11.94 6.42 -14.88
CA GLU A 64 11.83 7.07 -13.57
C GLU A 64 12.06 6.08 -12.43
N LEU A 65 11.50 4.87 -12.53
CA LEU A 65 11.71 3.79 -11.53
C LEU A 65 13.16 3.27 -11.55
N ILE A 66 13.82 3.24 -12.73
CA ILE A 66 15.24 2.89 -12.81
C ILE A 66 16.07 3.89 -12.01
N ALA A 67 15.87 5.18 -12.26
CA ALA A 67 16.59 6.26 -11.57
C ALA A 67 16.31 6.27 -10.07
N GLN A 68 15.05 6.10 -9.66
CA GLN A 68 14.64 6.06 -8.25
C GLN A 68 15.27 4.87 -7.51
N ASN A 69 15.16 3.67 -8.05
CA ASN A 69 15.70 2.46 -7.42
C ASN A 69 17.23 2.52 -7.32
N TYR A 70 17.90 2.99 -8.35
CA TYR A 70 19.35 3.22 -8.34
C TYR A 70 19.74 4.27 -7.29
N SER A 71 19.11 5.43 -7.30
CA SER A 71 19.39 6.52 -6.35
C SER A 71 19.15 6.06 -4.91
N LYS A 72 18.11 5.24 -4.68
CA LYS A 72 17.80 4.69 -3.37
C LYS A 72 18.87 3.71 -2.88
N LEU A 73 19.37 2.84 -3.77
CA LEU A 73 20.51 1.98 -3.45
C LEU A 73 21.74 2.80 -3.08
N MET A 74 22.10 3.80 -3.91
CA MET A 74 23.27 4.64 -3.66
C MET A 74 23.14 5.48 -2.39
N SER A 75 21.94 5.84 -1.97
CA SER A 75 21.70 6.56 -0.71
C SER A 75 21.89 5.67 0.54
N LEU A 76 21.64 4.37 0.42
CA LEU A 76 21.86 3.39 1.49
C LEU A 76 23.30 2.86 1.50
N TRP A 77 23.82 2.60 0.33
CA TRP A 77 25.12 1.98 0.10
C TRP A 77 25.85 2.71 -1.02
N SER A 78 26.54 3.80 -0.67
CA SER A 78 27.18 4.73 -1.62
C SER A 78 28.30 4.10 -2.46
N THR A 79 28.89 3.01 -2.00
CA THR A 79 29.97 2.27 -2.69
C THR A 79 29.47 1.03 -3.43
N ALA A 80 28.16 0.88 -3.61
CA ALA A 80 27.58 -0.25 -4.32
C ALA A 80 28.18 -0.41 -5.73
N PRO A 81 28.56 -1.61 -6.15
CA PRO A 81 29.05 -1.87 -7.51
C PRO A 81 27.85 -1.89 -8.50
N ALA A 82 27.17 -0.76 -8.59
CA ALA A 82 25.91 -0.61 -9.31
C ALA A 82 26.05 0.30 -10.53
N GLY A 83 25.30 -0.01 -11.58
CA GLY A 83 25.22 0.77 -12.81
C GLY A 83 23.81 0.81 -13.39
N ILE A 84 23.64 1.64 -14.41
CA ILE A 84 22.38 1.83 -15.12
C ILE A 84 22.53 1.40 -16.59
N TYR A 85 21.54 0.62 -17.08
CA TYR A 85 21.41 0.31 -18.50
C TYR A 85 20.02 0.72 -19.00
N SER A 86 19.92 1.93 -19.52
CA SER A 86 18.65 2.52 -19.97
C SER A 86 18.87 3.50 -21.11
N ALA A 87 18.22 3.27 -22.24
CA ALA A 87 18.20 4.21 -23.35
C ALA A 87 17.55 5.55 -22.96
N GLY A 88 16.47 5.51 -22.15
CA GLY A 88 15.77 6.71 -21.69
C GLY A 88 16.58 7.58 -20.71
N LEU A 89 17.62 7.02 -20.07
CA LEU A 89 18.57 7.73 -19.21
C LEU A 89 19.94 7.93 -19.88
N ASN A 90 20.07 7.55 -21.14
CA ASN A 90 21.31 7.64 -21.92
C ASN A 90 22.53 6.99 -21.24
N LYS A 91 22.33 5.85 -20.55
CA LYS A 91 23.36 5.10 -19.84
C LYS A 91 23.41 3.64 -20.32
N ARG A 92 24.63 3.07 -20.43
CA ARG A 92 24.88 1.69 -20.88
C ARG A 92 26.01 1.03 -20.08
N GLU A 93 25.84 0.96 -18.76
CA GLU A 93 26.84 0.41 -17.82
C GLU A 93 26.55 -1.09 -17.62
N ILE A 94 27.33 -1.97 -18.28
CA ILE A 94 27.12 -3.44 -18.29
C ILE A 94 28.11 -4.24 -17.44
N HIS A 95 29.22 -3.60 -17.01
CA HIS A 95 30.29 -4.27 -16.30
C HIS A 95 30.08 -4.37 -14.80
N GLN A 96 29.10 -3.64 -14.29
CA GLN A 96 28.76 -3.65 -12.86
C GLN A 96 28.10 -4.97 -12.45
N GLN A 97 28.24 -5.33 -11.18
CA GLN A 97 27.62 -6.54 -10.63
C GLN A 97 26.12 -6.35 -10.41
N ILE A 98 25.68 -5.14 -10.09
CA ILE A 98 24.28 -4.76 -9.89
C ILE A 98 23.90 -3.79 -11.01
N ILE A 99 22.94 -4.16 -11.87
CA ILE A 99 22.55 -3.34 -13.02
C ILE A 99 21.07 -3.05 -12.97
N PHE A 100 20.71 -1.78 -12.88
CA PHE A 100 19.34 -1.29 -13.00
C PHE A 100 19.03 -1.04 -14.48
N ALA A 101 18.06 -1.76 -15.04
CA ALA A 101 17.83 -1.75 -16.47
C ALA A 101 16.36 -1.64 -16.86
N GLY A 102 16.11 -0.93 -17.98
CA GLY A 102 14.81 -0.92 -18.63
C GLY A 102 14.66 -2.12 -19.56
N ILE A 103 13.59 -2.90 -19.41
CA ILE A 103 13.35 -4.08 -20.25
C ILE A 103 13.37 -3.74 -21.75
N GLY A 104 12.82 -2.59 -22.16
CA GLY A 104 12.88 -2.13 -23.56
C GLY A 104 14.30 -1.91 -24.09
N SER A 105 15.25 -1.58 -23.20
CA SER A 105 16.65 -1.36 -23.56
C SER A 105 17.45 -2.66 -23.67
N VAL A 106 17.13 -3.69 -22.88
CA VAL A 106 17.92 -4.92 -22.74
C VAL A 106 17.33 -6.13 -23.45
N ALA A 107 16.03 -6.12 -23.80
CA ALA A 107 15.31 -7.30 -24.30
C ALA A 107 15.98 -8.02 -25.48
N LYS A 108 16.65 -7.29 -26.38
CA LYS A 108 17.37 -7.84 -27.55
C LYS A 108 18.86 -8.01 -27.32
N ARG A 109 19.36 -7.79 -26.09
CA ARG A 109 20.79 -7.70 -25.78
C ARG A 109 21.22 -8.63 -24.64
N ALA A 110 20.48 -9.70 -24.39
CA ALA A 110 20.77 -10.67 -23.32
C ALA A 110 22.21 -11.22 -23.39
N ASN A 111 22.77 -11.32 -24.61
CA ASN A 111 24.13 -11.81 -24.83
C ASN A 111 25.21 -10.88 -24.25
N GLU A 112 24.94 -9.58 -24.13
CA GLU A 112 25.90 -8.61 -23.60
C GLU A 112 26.12 -8.77 -22.08
N PHE A 113 25.13 -9.31 -21.35
CA PHE A 113 25.17 -9.43 -19.88
C PHE A 113 25.96 -10.65 -19.39
N GLY A 114 26.28 -11.63 -20.26
CA GLY A 114 27.02 -12.83 -19.87
C GLY A 114 26.21 -13.73 -18.91
N HIS A 115 26.88 -14.21 -17.87
CA HIS A 115 26.24 -14.96 -16.77
C HIS A 115 25.52 -14.00 -15.85
N VAL A 116 24.25 -14.28 -15.56
CA VAL A 116 23.41 -13.53 -14.61
C VAL A 116 22.84 -14.53 -13.63
N ASP A 117 22.97 -14.25 -12.34
CA ASP A 117 22.54 -15.16 -11.26
C ASP A 117 21.11 -14.88 -10.82
N LEU A 118 20.74 -13.61 -10.77
CA LEU A 118 19.47 -13.17 -10.23
C LEU A 118 18.88 -12.01 -11.03
N ILE A 119 17.59 -12.07 -11.25
CA ILE A 119 16.80 -10.94 -11.76
C ILE A 119 15.79 -10.53 -10.70
N ILE A 120 15.69 -9.23 -10.44
CA ILE A 120 14.63 -8.63 -9.64
C ILE A 120 13.75 -7.82 -10.58
N VAL A 121 12.45 -8.08 -10.59
CA VAL A 121 11.51 -7.33 -11.42
C VAL A 121 10.62 -6.48 -10.54
N ASP A 122 10.79 -5.17 -10.65
CA ASP A 122 9.87 -4.21 -10.04
C ASP A 122 8.64 -4.03 -10.94
N GLU A 123 7.46 -3.90 -10.33
CA GLU A 123 6.16 -3.93 -10.99
C GLU A 123 5.93 -5.24 -11.79
N ALA A 124 6.16 -6.38 -11.15
CA ALA A 124 6.14 -7.71 -11.75
C ALA A 124 4.80 -8.08 -12.44
N HIS A 125 3.70 -7.40 -12.11
CA HIS A 125 2.40 -7.58 -12.77
C HIS A 125 2.43 -7.18 -14.26
N LEU A 126 3.41 -6.38 -14.69
CA LEU A 126 3.60 -5.99 -16.09
C LEU A 126 4.23 -7.09 -16.96
N ILE A 127 4.76 -8.15 -16.36
CA ILE A 127 5.26 -9.31 -17.11
C ILE A 127 4.08 -10.07 -17.70
N SER A 128 3.95 -10.07 -19.01
CA SER A 128 2.91 -10.87 -19.68
C SER A 128 3.17 -12.38 -19.51
N PRO A 129 2.13 -13.20 -19.36
CA PRO A 129 2.26 -14.65 -19.32
C PRO A 129 2.56 -15.29 -20.69
N ASN A 130 2.58 -14.51 -21.78
CA ASN A 130 2.82 -15.02 -23.12
C ASN A 130 4.31 -15.13 -23.41
N ASP A 131 4.75 -16.27 -23.98
CA ASP A 131 6.16 -16.60 -24.24
C ASP A 131 6.85 -15.66 -25.22
N ASP A 132 6.08 -15.04 -26.12
CA ASP A 132 6.59 -14.13 -27.16
C ASP A 132 6.90 -12.70 -26.71
N THR A 133 6.79 -12.42 -25.41
CA THR A 133 7.02 -11.07 -24.88
C THR A 133 8.51 -10.78 -24.68
N MET A 134 8.84 -9.48 -24.54
CA MET A 134 10.21 -9.03 -24.28
C MET A 134 10.81 -9.68 -23.04
N TYR A 135 10.07 -9.80 -21.95
CA TYR A 135 10.54 -10.40 -20.70
C TYR A 135 10.84 -11.89 -20.88
N GLN A 136 9.89 -12.65 -21.44
CA GLN A 136 10.05 -14.09 -21.57
C GLN A 136 11.22 -14.45 -22.50
N LYS A 137 11.33 -13.76 -23.65
CA LYS A 137 12.48 -13.94 -24.57
C LYS A 137 13.82 -13.60 -23.90
N PHE A 138 13.87 -12.53 -23.12
CA PHE A 138 15.06 -12.13 -22.37
C PHE A 138 15.44 -13.18 -21.32
N PHE A 139 14.48 -13.65 -20.53
CA PHE A 139 14.73 -14.68 -19.53
C PHE A 139 15.16 -16.01 -20.15
N GLN A 140 14.54 -16.43 -21.25
CA GLN A 140 14.93 -17.65 -21.97
C GLN A 140 16.36 -17.58 -22.47
N GLN A 141 16.78 -16.44 -23.02
CA GLN A 141 18.17 -16.25 -23.50
C GLN A 141 19.18 -16.28 -22.35
N LEU A 142 18.88 -15.67 -21.21
CA LEU A 142 19.74 -15.71 -20.03
C LEU A 142 19.81 -17.11 -19.42
N ARG A 143 18.67 -17.84 -19.37
CA ARG A 143 18.62 -19.23 -18.87
C ARG A 143 19.45 -20.21 -19.70
N ARG A 144 19.68 -19.93 -21.00
CA ARG A 144 20.62 -20.73 -21.83
C ARG A 144 22.06 -20.62 -21.32
N LYS A 145 22.44 -19.51 -20.69
CA LYS A 145 23.76 -19.28 -20.09
C LYS A 145 23.84 -19.70 -18.63
N ASN A 146 22.76 -19.49 -17.89
CA ASN A 146 22.61 -19.92 -16.51
C ASN A 146 21.27 -20.62 -16.30
N PRO A 147 21.17 -21.95 -16.35
CA PRO A 147 19.94 -22.71 -16.10
C PRO A 147 19.37 -22.50 -14.69
N TYR A 148 20.20 -22.05 -13.74
CA TYR A 148 19.83 -21.81 -12.34
C TYR A 148 19.38 -20.36 -12.07
N LEU A 149 19.27 -19.54 -13.11
CA LEU A 149 18.80 -18.15 -13.00
C LEU A 149 17.50 -18.06 -12.20
N LYS A 150 17.52 -17.24 -11.15
CA LYS A 150 16.35 -16.95 -10.31
C LYS A 150 15.72 -15.61 -10.67
N VAL A 151 14.41 -15.51 -10.46
CA VAL A 151 13.65 -14.29 -10.70
C VAL A 151 12.82 -13.97 -9.47
N ILE A 152 13.03 -12.81 -8.87
CA ILE A 152 12.22 -12.27 -7.78
C ILE A 152 11.28 -11.22 -8.37
N GLY A 153 10.00 -11.27 -8.03
CA GLY A 153 9.03 -10.23 -8.41
C GLY A 153 8.63 -9.37 -7.22
N LEU A 154 8.50 -8.06 -7.44
CA LEU A 154 7.86 -7.15 -6.50
C LEU A 154 6.67 -6.48 -7.19
N THR A 155 5.54 -6.35 -6.49
CA THR A 155 4.35 -5.69 -7.03
C THR A 155 3.41 -5.24 -5.92
N ALA A 156 2.61 -4.22 -6.19
CA ALA A 156 1.47 -3.85 -5.34
C ALA A 156 0.22 -4.65 -5.67
N THR A 157 0.20 -5.32 -6.83
CA THR A 157 -0.97 -6.03 -7.35
C THR A 157 -0.54 -7.43 -7.81
N PRO A 158 -0.60 -8.44 -6.92
CA PRO A 158 -0.14 -9.79 -7.22
C PRO A 158 -1.09 -10.58 -8.15
N TRP A 159 -1.85 -9.87 -8.98
CA TRP A 159 -2.81 -10.41 -9.98
C TRP A 159 -2.73 -9.65 -11.30
N ARG A 160 -3.33 -10.21 -12.34
CA ARG A 160 -3.48 -9.59 -13.66
C ARG A 160 -4.92 -9.54 -14.09
N LEU A 161 -5.28 -8.50 -14.80
CA LEU A 161 -6.59 -8.34 -15.41
C LEU A 161 -6.92 -9.55 -16.32
N GLY A 162 -8.01 -10.26 -16.01
CA GLY A 162 -8.46 -11.42 -16.78
C GLY A 162 -7.63 -12.71 -16.66
N HIS A 163 -6.56 -12.73 -15.87
CA HIS A 163 -5.64 -13.88 -15.78
C HIS A 163 -5.48 -14.47 -14.37
N GLY A 164 -6.06 -13.85 -13.32
CA GLY A 164 -5.92 -14.30 -11.93
C GLY A 164 -4.59 -13.89 -11.28
N LYS A 165 -4.16 -14.63 -10.27
CA LYS A 165 -2.92 -14.34 -9.54
C LYS A 165 -1.68 -14.56 -10.43
N LEU A 166 -0.59 -13.88 -10.11
CA LEU A 166 0.69 -14.04 -10.82
C LEU A 166 1.33 -15.41 -10.59
N THR A 167 0.87 -16.12 -9.56
CA THR A 167 1.28 -17.47 -9.18
C THR A 167 0.35 -18.57 -9.73
N ASP A 168 -0.72 -18.20 -10.46
CA ASP A 168 -1.63 -19.18 -11.05
C ASP A 168 -1.07 -19.75 -12.36
N SER A 169 -1.19 -21.08 -12.55
CA SER A 169 -0.90 -21.74 -13.82
C SER A 169 -1.81 -21.22 -14.94
N LYS A 170 -1.27 -21.15 -16.14
CA LYS A 170 -2.03 -20.78 -17.33
C LYS A 170 -2.49 -22.03 -18.06
N VAL A 171 -3.81 -22.20 -18.17
CA VAL A 171 -4.39 -23.24 -19.02
C VAL A 171 -4.45 -22.72 -20.46
N GLN A 172 -3.78 -23.40 -21.39
CA GLN A 172 -3.83 -23.09 -22.82
C GLN A 172 -5.14 -23.57 -23.44
N LYS A 173 -5.38 -23.19 -24.70
CA LYS A 173 -6.63 -23.57 -25.40
C LYS A 173 -6.75 -25.08 -25.65
N ASP A 174 -5.62 -25.78 -25.71
CA ASP A 174 -5.51 -27.24 -25.87
C ASP A 174 -5.60 -28.01 -24.54
N GLY A 175 -5.83 -27.32 -23.41
CA GLY A 175 -5.90 -27.91 -22.08
C GLY A 175 -4.56 -28.12 -21.38
N THR A 176 -3.43 -27.82 -22.03
CA THR A 176 -2.12 -27.91 -21.37
C THR A 176 -1.92 -26.77 -20.37
N GLU A 177 -1.32 -27.11 -19.22
CA GLU A 177 -0.97 -26.11 -18.19
C GLU A 177 0.46 -25.63 -18.36
N THR A 178 0.63 -24.32 -18.47
CA THR A 178 1.96 -23.69 -18.40
C THR A 178 2.19 -23.21 -16.97
N PRO A 179 3.28 -23.63 -16.31
CA PRO A 179 3.58 -23.19 -14.96
C PRO A 179 3.81 -21.66 -14.92
N PRO A 180 3.47 -21.01 -13.81
CA PRO A 180 3.70 -19.58 -13.66
C PRO A 180 5.18 -19.25 -13.54
N LEU A 181 5.56 -18.01 -13.87
CA LEU A 181 6.93 -17.53 -13.65
C LEU A 181 7.26 -17.46 -12.15
N PHE A 182 6.31 -16.96 -11.35
CA PHE A 182 6.42 -16.88 -9.89
C PHE A 182 5.69 -18.05 -9.28
N THR A 183 6.37 -18.83 -8.44
CA THR A 183 5.81 -20.04 -7.86
C THR A 183 4.98 -19.76 -6.62
N ASP A 184 5.41 -18.81 -5.80
CA ASP A 184 4.82 -18.52 -4.51
C ASP A 184 4.87 -17.02 -4.19
N ILE A 185 3.93 -16.56 -3.38
CA ILE A 185 4.01 -15.25 -2.72
C ILE A 185 4.70 -15.48 -1.37
N CYS A 186 5.98 -15.11 -1.26
CA CYS A 186 6.75 -15.31 -0.03
C CYS A 186 6.51 -14.24 1.03
N PHE A 187 5.94 -13.09 0.62
CA PHE A 187 5.57 -11.99 1.52
C PHE A 187 4.39 -11.21 0.95
N ASP A 188 3.32 -11.02 1.74
CA ASP A 188 2.13 -10.29 1.30
C ASP A 188 1.62 -9.36 2.41
N VAL A 189 1.72 -8.07 2.17
CA VAL A 189 1.16 -7.01 3.01
C VAL A 189 0.17 -6.13 2.24
N THR A 190 -0.49 -6.71 1.22
CA THR A 190 -1.57 -6.05 0.46
C THR A 190 -2.95 -6.35 1.03
N THR A 191 -3.03 -7.04 2.16
CA THR A 191 -4.27 -7.43 2.83
C THR A 191 -4.90 -6.24 3.57
N VAL A 192 -6.22 -6.34 3.84
CA VAL A 192 -6.98 -5.33 4.61
C VAL A 192 -6.31 -5.05 5.95
N ASN A 193 -5.93 -6.10 6.68
CA ASN A 193 -5.29 -5.97 7.99
C ASN A 193 -3.94 -5.23 7.92
N ALA A 194 -3.13 -5.51 6.89
CA ALA A 194 -1.85 -4.85 6.71
C ALA A 194 -2.02 -3.35 6.37
N PHE A 195 -3.00 -3.01 5.52
CA PHE A 195 -3.33 -1.61 5.24
C PHE A 195 -3.77 -0.85 6.50
N ASN A 196 -4.66 -1.45 7.29
CA ASN A 196 -5.12 -0.84 8.54
C ASN A 196 -3.96 -0.65 9.52
N ARG A 197 -3.07 -1.64 9.65
CA ARG A 197 -1.84 -1.52 10.43
C ARG A 197 -0.97 -0.36 9.94
N PHE A 198 -0.73 -0.24 8.63
CA PHE A 198 0.11 0.83 8.08
C PHE A 198 -0.48 2.23 8.26
N ILE A 199 -1.81 2.36 8.25
CA ILE A 199 -2.48 3.62 8.58
C ILE A 199 -2.32 3.92 10.08
N ALA A 200 -2.54 2.93 10.95
CA ALA A 200 -2.40 3.08 12.40
C ALA A 200 -0.97 3.47 12.81
N GLU A 201 0.04 2.90 12.17
CA GLU A 201 1.46 3.17 12.41
C GLU A 201 1.95 4.46 11.70
N GLY A 202 1.09 5.15 10.95
CA GLY A 202 1.45 6.35 10.19
C GLY A 202 2.34 6.08 8.97
N TYR A 203 2.42 4.83 8.51
CA TYR A 203 3.16 4.46 7.31
C TYR A 203 2.38 4.71 6.02
N MET A 204 1.07 4.90 6.14
CA MET A 204 0.18 5.31 5.07
C MET A 204 -0.78 6.41 5.53
N ALA A 205 -1.07 7.36 4.65
CA ALA A 205 -2.15 8.32 4.84
C ALA A 205 -3.49 7.68 4.47
N PRO A 206 -4.54 7.87 5.26
CA PRO A 206 -5.89 7.40 4.93
C PRO A 206 -6.43 8.09 3.67
N LEU A 207 -7.24 7.35 2.91
CA LEU A 207 -7.99 7.88 1.77
C LEU A 207 -9.42 8.17 2.22
N ILE A 208 -9.87 9.42 2.07
CA ILE A 208 -11.21 9.85 2.44
C ILE A 208 -12.06 10.01 1.18
N PRO A 209 -13.05 9.15 0.93
CA PRO A 209 -13.97 9.34 -0.18
C PRO A 209 -15.04 10.37 0.19
N LYS A 210 -15.39 11.25 -0.77
CA LYS A 210 -16.63 12.02 -0.72
C LYS A 210 -17.50 11.70 -1.92
N SER A 211 -18.79 11.72 -1.71
CA SER A 211 -19.78 11.44 -2.74
C SER A 211 -19.83 12.60 -3.74
N THR A 212 -19.87 12.25 -5.01
CA THR A 212 -20.02 13.20 -6.11
C THR A 212 -21.41 13.08 -6.73
N THR A 213 -22.02 14.20 -7.10
CA THR A 213 -23.29 14.26 -7.81
C THR A 213 -23.08 14.13 -9.31
N THR A 214 -22.01 14.75 -9.81
CA THR A 214 -21.58 14.64 -11.21
C THR A 214 -21.01 13.24 -11.49
N LYS A 215 -21.36 12.65 -12.62
CA LYS A 215 -20.90 11.32 -13.04
C LYS A 215 -20.50 11.33 -14.51
N LEU A 216 -19.40 10.65 -14.79
CA LEU A 216 -18.96 10.39 -16.16
C LEU A 216 -19.66 9.14 -16.69
N ASP A 217 -20.25 9.26 -17.88
CA ASP A 217 -20.92 8.18 -18.55
C ASP A 217 -19.96 7.46 -19.52
N VAL A 218 -19.96 6.14 -19.45
CA VAL A 218 -19.15 5.25 -20.30
C VAL A 218 -19.99 4.30 -21.15
N ASP A 219 -21.29 4.54 -21.22
CA ASP A 219 -22.18 3.73 -22.02
C ASP A 219 -21.78 3.79 -23.52
N GLY A 220 -21.70 2.62 -24.14
CA GLY A 220 -21.27 2.48 -25.52
C GLY A 220 -19.77 2.46 -25.77
N VAL A 221 -18.92 2.65 -24.75
CA VAL A 221 -17.46 2.56 -24.90
C VAL A 221 -17.04 1.09 -24.97
N HIS A 222 -16.37 0.71 -26.05
CA HIS A 222 -15.90 -0.65 -26.22
C HIS A 222 -14.68 -0.97 -25.35
N MET A 223 -14.52 -2.26 -25.05
CA MET A 223 -13.40 -2.78 -24.27
C MET A 223 -12.48 -3.67 -25.11
N ARG A 224 -11.17 -3.51 -24.92
CA ARG A 224 -10.14 -4.39 -25.51
C ARG A 224 -9.14 -4.81 -24.45
N GLY A 225 -8.89 -6.13 -24.36
CA GLY A 225 -7.94 -6.66 -23.37
C GLY A 225 -8.36 -6.47 -21.90
N GLY A 226 -9.66 -6.19 -21.66
CA GLY A 226 -10.21 -5.94 -20.33
C GLY A 226 -10.15 -4.47 -19.89
N GLU A 227 -9.75 -3.54 -20.75
CA GLU A 227 -9.74 -2.09 -20.50
C GLU A 227 -10.53 -1.35 -21.59
N PHE A 228 -11.03 -0.16 -21.28
CA PHE A 228 -11.73 0.70 -22.23
C PHE A 228 -10.81 1.14 -23.38
N LEU A 229 -11.36 1.23 -24.60
CA LEU A 229 -10.64 1.81 -25.74
C LEU A 229 -10.44 3.31 -25.49
N GLN A 230 -9.18 3.74 -25.39
CA GLN A 230 -8.82 5.08 -24.92
C GLN A 230 -9.41 6.22 -25.73
N ASN A 231 -9.44 6.07 -27.06
CA ASN A 231 -10.01 7.11 -27.94
C ASN A 231 -11.52 7.26 -27.73
N GLU A 232 -12.26 6.14 -27.66
CA GLU A 232 -13.70 6.16 -27.41
C GLU A 232 -14.00 6.69 -26.01
N LEU A 233 -13.22 6.27 -25.01
CA LEU A 233 -13.36 6.73 -23.64
C LEU A 233 -13.16 8.24 -23.53
N GLN A 234 -12.12 8.79 -24.16
CA GLN A 234 -11.90 10.24 -24.17
C GLN A 234 -13.10 10.98 -24.76
N HIS A 235 -13.62 10.56 -25.93
CA HIS A 235 -14.79 11.19 -26.53
C HIS A 235 -16.07 11.06 -25.70
N ALA A 236 -16.23 9.98 -24.96
CA ALA A 236 -17.40 9.78 -24.11
C ALA A 236 -17.41 10.72 -22.89
N VAL A 237 -16.24 10.95 -22.27
CA VAL A 237 -16.13 11.68 -21.00
C VAL A 237 -15.68 13.15 -21.16
N ASP A 238 -15.01 13.52 -22.26
CA ASP A 238 -14.54 14.87 -22.55
C ASP A 238 -15.69 15.75 -23.04
N LYS A 239 -16.62 16.03 -22.15
CA LYS A 239 -17.78 16.91 -22.39
C LYS A 239 -17.67 18.11 -21.48
N TYR A 240 -17.59 19.32 -22.07
CA TYR A 240 -17.33 20.56 -21.37
C TYR A 240 -18.23 20.75 -20.14
N ASP A 241 -19.56 20.66 -20.29
CA ASP A 241 -20.50 20.86 -19.18
C ASP A 241 -20.30 19.87 -18.02
N ILE A 242 -19.99 18.61 -18.32
CA ILE A 242 -19.75 17.58 -17.32
C ILE A 242 -18.43 17.86 -16.60
N THR A 243 -17.37 18.22 -17.32
CA THR A 243 -16.07 18.55 -16.75
C THR A 243 -16.15 19.81 -15.88
N VAL A 244 -16.86 20.86 -16.33
CA VAL A 244 -17.12 22.08 -15.55
C VAL A 244 -17.85 21.75 -14.24
N ASN A 245 -18.89 20.93 -14.29
CA ASN A 245 -19.64 20.55 -13.09
C ASN A 245 -18.76 19.74 -12.11
N ALA A 246 -17.96 18.80 -12.63
CA ALA A 246 -17.02 18.03 -11.83
C ALA A 246 -15.94 18.91 -11.19
N VAL A 247 -15.42 19.91 -11.90
CA VAL A 247 -14.42 20.86 -11.37
C VAL A 247 -15.05 21.75 -10.29
N LYS A 248 -16.26 22.29 -10.50
CA LYS A 248 -16.96 23.09 -9.48
C LYS A 248 -17.19 22.31 -8.19
N GLU A 249 -17.68 21.09 -8.33
CA GLU A 249 -17.89 20.19 -7.19
C GLU A 249 -16.55 19.83 -6.49
N ALA A 250 -15.49 19.64 -7.26
CA ALA A 250 -14.16 19.39 -6.74
C ALA A 250 -13.60 20.59 -5.95
N ILE A 251 -13.83 21.82 -6.42
CA ILE A 251 -13.43 23.06 -5.73
C ILE A 251 -14.21 23.20 -4.42
N GLU A 252 -15.52 22.97 -4.44
CA GLU A 252 -16.36 23.05 -3.23
C GLU A 252 -15.91 22.03 -2.17
N LEU A 253 -15.69 20.77 -2.56
CA LEU A 253 -15.33 19.70 -1.64
C LEU A 253 -13.86 19.71 -1.22
N GLY A 254 -12.97 20.26 -2.05
CA GLY A 254 -11.53 20.28 -1.88
C GLY A 254 -10.92 21.66 -1.62
N TRP A 255 -11.71 22.66 -1.23
CA TRP A 255 -11.29 24.05 -1.07
C TRP A 255 -10.04 24.26 -0.20
N ASN A 256 -9.80 23.36 0.78
CA ASN A 256 -8.68 23.40 1.71
C ASN A 256 -7.50 22.51 1.30
N ARG A 257 -7.56 21.87 0.13
CA ARG A 257 -6.52 20.96 -0.37
C ARG A 257 -5.47 21.73 -1.15
N LYS A 258 -4.21 21.31 -1.00
CA LYS A 258 -3.05 22.05 -1.55
C LYS A 258 -2.47 21.43 -2.82
N HIS A 259 -2.50 20.09 -2.93
CA HIS A 259 -1.88 19.37 -4.04
C HIS A 259 -2.85 18.33 -4.64
N TRP A 260 -3.48 18.73 -5.73
CA TRP A 260 -4.49 17.94 -6.42
C TRP A 260 -3.86 17.15 -7.56
N LEU A 261 -4.04 15.86 -7.59
CA LEU A 261 -3.65 15.02 -8.72
C LEU A 261 -4.90 14.59 -9.49
N VAL A 262 -5.01 15.02 -10.74
CA VAL A 262 -6.18 14.81 -11.59
C VAL A 262 -5.88 13.78 -12.67
N PHE A 263 -6.59 12.66 -12.67
CA PHE A 263 -6.46 11.60 -13.67
C PHE A 263 -7.50 11.77 -14.76
N CYS A 264 -7.05 12.03 -16.00
CA CYS A 264 -7.90 12.26 -17.17
C CYS A 264 -7.87 11.09 -18.15
N ALA A 265 -8.96 10.89 -18.89
CA ALA A 265 -9.15 9.77 -19.82
C ALA A 265 -8.28 9.87 -21.08
N GLY A 266 -7.92 11.07 -21.50
CA GLY A 266 -7.14 11.34 -22.71
C GLY A 266 -6.28 12.57 -22.59
N VAL A 267 -5.46 12.83 -23.61
CA VAL A 267 -4.57 14.00 -23.65
C VAL A 267 -5.40 15.29 -23.76
N GLU A 268 -6.35 15.36 -24.68
CA GLU A 268 -7.21 16.52 -24.87
C GLU A 268 -8.05 16.79 -23.62
N HIS A 269 -8.62 15.72 -23.03
CA HIS A 269 -9.33 15.82 -21.75
C HIS A 269 -8.47 16.37 -20.62
N ALA A 270 -7.16 16.06 -20.57
CA ALA A 270 -6.27 16.62 -19.57
C ALA A 270 -6.02 18.12 -19.78
N ILE A 271 -5.90 18.54 -21.04
CA ILE A 271 -5.72 19.95 -21.43
C ILE A 271 -6.99 20.76 -21.12
N HIS A 272 -8.16 20.29 -21.59
CA HIS A 272 -9.44 20.96 -21.31
C HIS A 272 -9.73 21.02 -19.81
N THR A 273 -9.41 19.97 -19.05
CA THR A 273 -9.58 20.00 -17.59
C THR A 273 -8.65 21.01 -16.91
N GLN A 274 -7.41 21.18 -17.41
CA GLN A 274 -6.51 22.24 -16.95
C GLN A 274 -7.11 23.62 -17.19
N GLU A 275 -7.55 23.90 -18.42
CA GLU A 275 -8.15 25.18 -18.80
C GLU A 275 -9.36 25.53 -17.92
N ILE A 276 -10.26 24.56 -17.69
CA ILE A 276 -11.43 24.74 -16.82
C ILE A 276 -11.02 24.99 -15.36
N LEU A 277 -9.99 24.31 -14.83
CA LEU A 277 -9.49 24.56 -13.48
C LEU A 277 -8.92 25.97 -13.35
N GLU A 278 -8.17 26.45 -14.35
CA GLU A 278 -7.60 27.80 -14.39
C GLU A 278 -8.70 28.86 -14.51
N GLU A 279 -9.74 28.66 -15.34
CA GLU A 279 -10.92 29.54 -15.43
C GLU A 279 -11.64 29.68 -14.08
N HIS A 280 -11.57 28.67 -13.22
CA HIS A 280 -12.19 28.68 -11.90
C HIS A 280 -11.19 29.04 -10.77
N GLY A 281 -10.01 29.59 -11.12
CA GLY A 281 -9.06 30.14 -10.16
C GLY A 281 -8.11 29.12 -9.52
N ILE A 282 -8.05 27.88 -10.01
CA ILE A 282 -7.10 26.87 -9.56
C ILE A 282 -5.87 26.89 -10.47
N ASN A 283 -4.71 27.27 -9.94
CA ASN A 283 -3.46 27.25 -10.71
C ASN A 283 -3.08 25.79 -11.03
N CYS A 284 -3.11 25.41 -12.31
CA CYS A 284 -3.04 24.03 -12.76
C CYS A 284 -1.97 23.82 -13.82
N GLY A 285 -1.13 22.82 -13.63
CA GLY A 285 -0.25 22.28 -14.67
C GLY A 285 -0.87 21.04 -15.35
N THR A 286 -0.32 20.66 -16.50
CA THR A 286 -0.67 19.42 -17.19
C THR A 286 0.56 18.62 -17.58
N VAL A 287 0.45 17.27 -17.57
CA VAL A 287 1.48 16.39 -18.11
C VAL A 287 0.86 15.26 -18.94
N HIS A 288 1.37 15.08 -20.15
CA HIS A 288 0.88 14.06 -21.07
C HIS A 288 1.97 13.56 -22.04
N SER A 289 1.66 12.52 -22.80
CA SER A 289 2.63 11.83 -23.67
C SER A 289 3.14 12.64 -24.85
N LYS A 290 2.41 13.70 -25.28
CA LYS A 290 2.81 14.58 -26.40
C LYS A 290 3.85 15.64 -25.99
N MET A 291 4.11 15.85 -24.68
CA MET A 291 5.12 16.79 -24.19
C MET A 291 6.53 16.23 -24.32
N SER A 292 7.49 17.10 -24.53
CA SER A 292 8.91 16.75 -24.43
C SER A 292 9.28 16.35 -22.99
N GLY A 293 10.40 15.65 -22.84
CA GLY A 293 10.90 15.29 -21.50
C GLY A 293 11.14 16.51 -20.61
N ALA A 294 11.77 17.55 -21.19
CA ALA A 294 12.11 18.79 -20.45
C ALA A 294 10.87 19.54 -19.97
N GLU A 295 9.88 19.74 -20.84
CA GLU A 295 8.60 20.38 -20.47
C GLU A 295 7.87 19.61 -19.37
N ARG A 296 7.88 18.29 -19.46
CA ARG A 296 7.27 17.42 -18.45
C ARG A 296 7.97 17.54 -17.09
N ASP A 297 9.30 17.48 -17.10
CA ASP A 297 10.11 17.56 -15.89
C ASP A 297 9.94 18.96 -15.23
N GLU A 298 9.88 20.03 -16.02
CA GLU A 298 9.63 21.39 -15.53
C GLU A 298 8.22 21.52 -14.89
N ALA A 299 7.18 21.01 -15.55
CA ALA A 299 5.82 21.03 -15.00
C ALA A 299 5.71 20.27 -13.68
N ILE A 300 6.36 19.11 -13.60
CA ILE A 300 6.41 18.29 -12.38
C ILE A 300 7.13 19.05 -11.25
N GLU A 301 8.25 19.69 -11.53
CA GLU A 301 8.98 20.44 -10.51
C GLU A 301 8.22 21.68 -10.03
N LYS A 302 7.49 22.39 -10.92
CA LYS A 302 6.58 23.48 -10.52
C LYS A 302 5.48 22.99 -9.58
N PHE A 303 4.89 21.82 -9.87
CA PHE A 303 3.88 21.20 -9.01
C PHE A 303 4.44 20.83 -7.62
N LYS A 304 5.63 20.23 -7.57
CA LYS A 304 6.29 19.89 -6.30
C LYS A 304 6.66 21.13 -5.46
N ARG A 305 6.97 22.26 -6.10
CA ARG A 305 7.23 23.52 -5.40
C ARG A 305 5.96 24.26 -4.97
N GLY A 306 4.77 23.73 -5.31
CA GLY A 306 3.49 24.35 -5.00
C GLY A 306 3.14 25.55 -5.88
N GLU A 307 3.86 25.75 -6.99
CA GLU A 307 3.51 26.77 -7.99
C GLU A 307 2.21 26.39 -8.71
N TYR A 308 1.92 25.10 -8.85
CA TYR A 308 0.63 24.57 -9.26
C TYR A 308 -0.06 23.90 -8.08
N GLN A 309 -1.32 24.26 -7.82
CA GLN A 309 -2.18 23.58 -6.85
C GLN A 309 -2.70 22.26 -7.41
N ALA A 310 -2.99 22.21 -8.71
CA ALA A 310 -3.48 21.02 -9.40
C ALA A 310 -2.52 20.57 -10.51
N MET A 311 -2.50 19.27 -10.78
CA MET A 311 -1.78 18.68 -11.90
C MET A 311 -2.68 17.70 -12.62
N THR A 312 -3.11 18.03 -13.84
CA THR A 312 -3.81 17.08 -14.71
C THR A 312 -2.83 16.13 -15.39
N ASN A 313 -3.23 14.89 -15.58
CA ASN A 313 -2.38 13.94 -16.27
C ASN A 313 -3.15 12.87 -17.03
N ASN A 314 -2.54 12.39 -18.12
CA ASN A 314 -2.98 11.18 -18.81
C ASN A 314 -1.84 10.15 -18.84
N ASN A 315 -1.96 9.08 -18.06
CA ASN A 315 -1.03 7.94 -17.95
C ASN A 315 0.41 8.24 -17.49
N VAL A 316 0.81 9.50 -17.30
CA VAL A 316 2.22 9.85 -17.01
C VAL A 316 2.54 9.69 -15.52
N LEU A 317 1.67 10.17 -14.63
CA LEU A 317 1.91 10.19 -13.19
C LEU A 317 1.36 8.96 -12.45
N THR A 318 0.86 7.99 -13.19
CA THR A 318 0.29 6.75 -12.63
C THR A 318 1.39 5.84 -12.08
N THR A 319 2.55 5.79 -12.75
CA THR A 319 3.68 4.92 -12.40
C THR A 319 4.96 5.75 -12.25
N GLY A 320 5.81 5.45 -11.26
CA GLY A 320 7.11 6.11 -11.10
C GLY A 320 7.08 7.54 -10.53
N PHE A 321 5.92 8.16 -10.38
CA PHE A 321 5.82 9.49 -9.79
C PHE A 321 5.81 9.41 -8.26
N ASP A 322 6.72 10.14 -7.62
CA ASP A 322 6.87 10.18 -6.16
C ASP A 322 6.73 11.62 -5.64
N PHE A 323 5.56 11.91 -5.07
CA PHE A 323 5.26 13.17 -4.40
C PHE A 323 4.28 12.89 -3.25
N PRO A 324 4.78 12.76 -2.01
CA PRO A 324 3.98 12.38 -0.85
C PRO A 324 2.90 13.39 -0.45
N GLU A 325 3.09 14.66 -0.78
CA GLU A 325 2.24 15.77 -0.37
C GLU A 325 0.90 15.84 -1.11
N ILE A 326 0.63 14.93 -2.06
CA ILE A 326 -0.69 14.84 -2.72
C ILE A 326 -1.76 14.59 -1.68
N ASP A 327 -2.64 15.56 -1.45
CA ASP A 327 -3.71 15.54 -0.46
C ASP A 327 -5.12 15.47 -1.09
N MET A 328 -5.20 15.48 -2.43
CA MET A 328 -6.45 15.28 -3.17
C MET A 328 -6.22 14.53 -4.49
N ILE A 329 -7.09 13.58 -4.78
CA ILE A 329 -7.15 12.85 -6.05
C ILE A 329 -8.50 13.08 -6.71
N LEU A 330 -8.49 13.58 -7.96
CA LEU A 330 -9.65 13.63 -8.84
C LEU A 330 -9.57 12.52 -9.88
N CYS A 331 -10.57 11.64 -9.88
CA CYS A 331 -10.68 10.57 -10.86
C CYS A 331 -11.69 10.96 -11.94
N LEU A 332 -11.21 11.60 -13.01
CA LEU A 332 -11.96 11.89 -14.24
C LEU A 332 -11.66 10.85 -15.34
N ARG A 333 -11.14 9.70 -14.95
CA ARG A 333 -10.79 8.60 -15.84
C ARG A 333 -11.49 7.32 -15.41
N PRO A 334 -12.52 6.91 -16.13
CA PRO A 334 -13.06 5.56 -16.00
C PRO A 334 -12.00 4.51 -16.37
N THR A 335 -11.90 3.45 -15.57
CA THR A 335 -11.05 2.29 -15.86
C THR A 335 -11.72 1.00 -15.46
N ALA A 336 -11.42 -0.08 -16.17
CA ALA A 336 -11.78 -1.44 -15.79
C ALA A 336 -10.59 -2.20 -15.19
N SER A 337 -9.40 -1.57 -15.12
CA SER A 337 -8.19 -2.16 -14.58
C SER A 337 -8.06 -1.90 -13.08
N ALA A 338 -8.24 -2.93 -12.26
CA ALA A 338 -7.99 -2.85 -10.82
C ALA A 338 -6.53 -2.48 -10.51
N VAL A 339 -5.57 -2.90 -11.36
CA VAL A 339 -4.16 -2.52 -11.23
C VAL A 339 -3.98 -1.02 -11.36
N LEU A 340 -4.56 -0.43 -12.43
CA LEU A 340 -4.49 1.01 -12.67
C LEU A 340 -5.15 1.79 -11.53
N TRP A 341 -6.33 1.33 -11.07
CA TRP A 341 -7.05 1.91 -9.96
C TRP A 341 -6.22 1.94 -8.67
N VAL A 342 -5.63 0.81 -8.28
CA VAL A 342 -4.74 0.71 -7.11
C VAL A 342 -3.52 1.64 -7.26
N GLN A 343 -2.95 1.78 -8.45
CA GLN A 343 -1.83 2.68 -8.70
C GLN A 343 -2.23 4.16 -8.59
N MET A 344 -3.42 4.54 -9.10
CA MET A 344 -3.95 5.90 -8.98
C MET A 344 -4.16 6.27 -7.51
N LEU A 345 -4.89 5.46 -6.76
CA LEU A 345 -5.15 5.67 -5.34
C LEU A 345 -3.89 5.64 -4.49
N GLY A 346 -2.95 4.79 -4.83
CA GLY A 346 -1.66 4.66 -4.15
C GLY A 346 -0.77 5.91 -4.22
N ARG A 347 -1.11 6.92 -5.04
CA ARG A 347 -0.44 8.22 -5.01
C ARG A 347 -0.84 9.02 -3.77
N GLY A 348 -2.10 8.88 -3.33
CA GLY A 348 -2.64 9.57 -2.15
C GLY A 348 -2.30 8.91 -0.82
N THR A 349 -1.93 7.62 -0.80
CA THR A 349 -1.64 6.90 0.46
C THR A 349 -0.29 7.23 1.09
N ARG A 350 0.57 8.01 0.44
CA ARG A 350 1.89 8.35 0.98
C ARG A 350 1.77 9.37 2.10
N PRO A 351 2.42 9.11 3.26
CA PRO A 351 2.45 10.07 4.35
C PRO A 351 3.40 11.23 4.02
N ALA A 352 3.02 12.44 4.44
CA ALA A 352 3.84 13.64 4.39
C ALA A 352 3.61 14.46 5.66
N GLU A 353 4.55 15.34 5.97
CA GLU A 353 4.41 16.26 7.10
C GLU A 353 3.20 17.19 6.88
N GLY A 354 2.35 17.32 7.89
CA GLY A 354 1.13 18.12 7.81
C GLY A 354 0.00 17.53 6.96
N LYS A 355 0.16 16.31 6.42
CA LYS A 355 -0.88 15.61 5.68
C LYS A 355 -1.59 14.60 6.56
N GLU A 356 -2.81 14.90 6.95
CA GLU A 356 -3.65 14.00 7.75
C GLU A 356 -4.27 12.88 6.91
N ASN A 357 -4.71 13.20 5.70
CA ASN A 357 -5.39 12.27 4.79
C ASN A 357 -5.29 12.74 3.33
N CYS A 358 -5.82 11.95 2.41
CA CYS A 358 -6.01 12.34 1.02
C CYS A 358 -7.49 12.22 0.64
N LEU A 359 -8.08 13.33 0.20
CA LEU A 359 -9.43 13.37 -0.34
C LEU A 359 -9.47 12.69 -1.71
N VAL A 360 -10.43 11.82 -1.95
CA VAL A 360 -10.62 11.17 -3.25
C VAL A 360 -12.03 11.45 -3.75
N LEU A 361 -12.11 12.07 -4.93
CA LEU A 361 -13.35 12.34 -5.65
C LEU A 361 -13.39 11.47 -6.92
N ASP A 362 -14.22 10.45 -6.89
CA ASP A 362 -14.34 9.47 -7.99
C ASP A 362 -15.57 9.76 -8.86
N PHE A 363 -15.42 10.67 -9.81
CA PHE A 363 -16.45 10.99 -10.80
C PHE A 363 -16.69 9.86 -11.83
N ALA A 364 -15.74 8.93 -11.89
CA ALA A 364 -15.71 7.85 -12.87
C ALA A 364 -16.32 6.53 -12.37
N ALA A 365 -16.86 6.52 -11.15
CA ALA A 365 -17.42 5.33 -10.49
C ALA A 365 -16.48 4.09 -10.49
N ASN A 366 -15.17 4.34 -10.44
CA ASN A 366 -14.17 3.27 -10.40
C ASN A 366 -14.26 2.46 -9.12
N THR A 367 -14.47 3.14 -7.97
CA THR A 367 -14.64 2.50 -6.67
C THR A 367 -15.78 1.49 -6.70
N HIS A 368 -16.92 1.86 -7.31
CA HIS A 368 -18.07 0.95 -7.47
C HIS A 368 -17.72 -0.26 -8.32
N ARG A 369 -16.96 -0.03 -9.39
CA ARG A 369 -16.61 -1.08 -10.37
C ARG A 369 -15.51 -1.99 -9.87
N LEU A 370 -14.53 -1.46 -9.17
CA LEU A 370 -13.25 -2.11 -8.86
C LEU A 370 -13.01 -2.32 -7.36
N GLY A 371 -13.88 -1.79 -6.49
CA GLY A 371 -13.74 -1.90 -5.04
C GLY A 371 -12.65 -1.03 -4.42
N PRO A 372 -12.44 -1.17 -3.11
CA PRO A 372 -11.45 -0.40 -2.36
C PRO A 372 -10.02 -0.84 -2.68
N ILE A 373 -9.04 0.05 -2.41
CA ILE A 373 -7.61 -0.18 -2.72
C ILE A 373 -7.03 -1.46 -2.08
N ASN A 374 -7.50 -1.83 -0.89
CA ASN A 374 -7.02 -2.96 -0.09
C ASN A 374 -7.85 -4.24 -0.26
N ASP A 375 -8.93 -4.19 -1.05
CA ASP A 375 -9.73 -5.35 -1.44
C ASP A 375 -10.33 -5.12 -2.85
N PRO A 376 -9.47 -4.92 -3.86
CA PRO A 376 -9.94 -4.65 -5.21
C PRO A 376 -10.61 -5.88 -5.82
N VAL A 377 -11.71 -5.63 -6.52
CA VAL A 377 -12.42 -6.68 -7.26
C VAL A 377 -11.56 -7.12 -8.45
N THR A 378 -10.94 -8.27 -8.32
CA THR A 378 -10.22 -8.88 -9.44
C THR A 378 -11.21 -9.61 -10.35
N PRO A 379 -11.24 -9.32 -11.65
CA PRO A 379 -12.11 -10.05 -12.57
C PRO A 379 -11.74 -11.54 -12.54
N LYS A 380 -12.68 -12.37 -12.11
CA LYS A 380 -12.55 -13.83 -12.17
C LYS A 380 -12.49 -14.28 -13.64
N LYS A 381 -11.85 -15.44 -13.89
CA LYS A 381 -11.80 -16.10 -15.21
C LYS A 381 -13.17 -16.04 -15.91
N LYS A 382 -13.17 -15.78 -17.23
CA LYS A 382 -14.39 -15.75 -18.06
C LYS A 382 -15.37 -16.85 -17.68
N GLY A 383 -16.57 -16.46 -17.25
CA GLY A 383 -17.67 -17.41 -16.94
C GLY A 383 -18.38 -17.19 -15.60
N LEU A 384 -17.81 -16.47 -14.63
CA LEU A 384 -18.52 -16.10 -13.41
C LEU A 384 -18.94 -14.62 -13.47
N LYS A 385 -20.25 -14.36 -13.26
CA LYS A 385 -20.78 -12.99 -13.13
C LYS A 385 -20.05 -12.31 -11.96
N SER A 386 -19.41 -11.17 -12.22
CA SER A 386 -18.85 -10.32 -11.16
C SER A 386 -20.02 -9.74 -10.37
N GLY A 387 -20.13 -10.06 -9.10
CA GLY A 387 -21.00 -9.34 -8.20
C GLY A 387 -20.44 -7.94 -7.97
N MET A 388 -21.29 -6.92 -8.03
CA MET A 388 -20.94 -5.56 -7.61
C MET A 388 -20.62 -5.59 -6.10
N ALA A 389 -19.65 -4.81 -5.67
CA ALA A 389 -19.35 -4.69 -4.25
C ALA A 389 -20.57 -4.12 -3.50
N PRO A 390 -21.02 -4.73 -2.40
CA PRO A 390 -22.21 -4.26 -1.69
C PRO A 390 -21.89 -3.02 -0.85
N VAL A 391 -22.40 -1.86 -1.24
CA VAL A 391 -22.23 -0.59 -0.52
C VAL A 391 -23.52 0.15 -0.29
N LYS A 392 -23.53 1.05 0.70
CA LYS A 392 -24.62 1.98 0.98
C LYS A 392 -24.07 3.37 1.31
N VAL A 393 -24.88 4.39 1.04
CA VAL A 393 -24.57 5.80 1.34
C VAL A 393 -25.05 6.13 2.74
N CYS A 394 -24.22 6.77 3.53
CA CYS A 394 -24.67 7.35 4.79
C CYS A 394 -25.56 8.57 4.51
N PRO A 395 -26.82 8.62 5.01
CA PRO A 395 -27.69 9.74 4.75
C PRO A 395 -27.22 11.04 5.40
N ASP A 396 -26.43 10.95 6.48
CA ASP A 396 -25.99 12.12 7.24
C ASP A 396 -24.73 12.75 6.66
N CYS A 397 -23.64 11.98 6.50
CA CYS A 397 -22.37 12.51 6.01
C CYS A 397 -22.13 12.27 4.52
N LYS A 398 -23.04 11.63 3.82
CA LYS A 398 -22.96 11.27 2.39
C LYS A 398 -21.75 10.40 2.02
N THR A 399 -21.04 9.87 3.00
CA THR A 399 -19.95 8.92 2.79
C THR A 399 -20.50 7.54 2.52
N TYR A 400 -19.83 6.79 1.66
CA TYR A 400 -20.19 5.42 1.38
C TYR A 400 -19.48 4.47 2.31
N VAL A 401 -20.24 3.55 2.83
CA VAL A 401 -19.77 2.53 3.73
C VAL A 401 -20.18 1.16 3.21
N HIS A 402 -19.45 0.13 3.58
CA HIS A 402 -19.81 -1.23 3.19
C HIS A 402 -21.25 -1.54 3.64
N ALA A 403 -22.00 -2.33 2.85
CA ALA A 403 -23.41 -2.62 3.14
C ALA A 403 -23.65 -3.26 4.52
N SER A 404 -22.64 -3.95 5.08
CA SER A 404 -22.69 -4.58 6.40
C SER A 404 -22.44 -3.62 7.58
N VAL A 405 -21.96 -2.40 7.33
CA VAL A 405 -21.68 -1.43 8.40
C VAL A 405 -22.96 -1.03 9.10
N ARG A 406 -22.99 -1.14 10.41
CA ARG A 406 -24.18 -0.80 11.24
C ARG A 406 -24.15 0.63 11.75
N VAL A 407 -22.96 1.18 11.98
CA VAL A 407 -22.74 2.55 12.42
C VAL A 407 -21.74 3.20 11.50
N CYS A 408 -22.05 4.38 10.98
CA CYS A 408 -21.12 5.12 10.11
C CYS A 408 -19.95 5.64 10.94
N ASP A 409 -18.75 5.23 10.59
CA ASP A 409 -17.48 5.60 11.19
C ASP A 409 -16.75 6.73 10.44
N ALA A 410 -17.39 7.27 9.41
CA ALA A 410 -16.81 8.35 8.62
C ALA A 410 -16.62 9.62 9.45
N ILE A 411 -15.50 10.30 9.23
CA ILE A 411 -15.21 11.59 9.85
C ILE A 411 -15.88 12.70 9.03
N LYS A 412 -16.67 13.54 9.69
CA LYS A 412 -17.28 14.74 9.08
C LYS A 412 -16.25 15.85 8.88
N ASP A 413 -16.62 16.86 8.12
CA ASP A 413 -15.75 18.02 7.83
C ASP A 413 -15.32 18.82 9.07
N ASP A 414 -16.04 18.66 10.18
CA ASP A 414 -15.74 19.24 11.48
C ASP A 414 -14.80 18.37 12.35
N GLY A 415 -14.28 17.27 11.80
CA GLY A 415 -13.39 16.34 12.50
C GLY A 415 -14.11 15.36 13.43
N THR A 416 -15.46 15.40 13.53
CA THR A 416 -16.23 14.48 14.36
C THR A 416 -16.63 13.22 13.60
N MET A 417 -16.74 12.08 14.32
CA MET A 417 -17.27 10.85 13.74
C MET A 417 -18.76 11.00 13.41
N CYS A 418 -19.19 10.53 12.24
CA CYS A 418 -20.58 10.63 11.80
C CYS A 418 -21.56 9.94 12.75
N GLY A 419 -21.28 8.73 13.20
CA GLY A 419 -22.07 7.98 14.17
C GLY A 419 -23.48 7.56 13.69
N HIS A 420 -23.85 7.77 12.42
CA HIS A 420 -25.16 7.40 11.91
C HIS A 420 -25.41 5.90 12.04
N GLN A 421 -26.52 5.51 12.68
CA GLN A 421 -26.95 4.12 12.82
C GLN A 421 -27.87 3.72 11.67
N PHE A 422 -27.44 2.75 10.86
CA PHE A 422 -28.25 2.23 9.74
C PHE A 422 -29.36 1.29 10.24
N GLN A 423 -30.59 1.58 9.84
CA GLN A 423 -31.71 0.63 9.98
C GLN A 423 -31.73 -0.30 8.76
N PHE A 424 -31.80 -1.60 9.02
CA PHE A 424 -31.82 -2.60 7.94
C PHE A 424 -33.24 -2.79 7.42
N GLU A 425 -33.56 -2.15 6.28
CA GLU A 425 -34.66 -2.59 5.42
C GLU A 425 -34.08 -3.28 4.18
N THR A 426 -34.56 -4.48 3.92
CA THR A 426 -34.14 -5.30 2.77
C THR A 426 -34.76 -4.75 1.47
N LYS A 427 -34.20 -3.68 0.90
CA LYS A 427 -34.47 -3.28 -0.48
C LYS A 427 -33.18 -2.81 -1.13
N ILE A 428 -32.74 -3.58 -2.14
CA ILE A 428 -31.60 -3.25 -3.00
C ILE A 428 -32.08 -2.26 -4.06
N GLN A 429 -31.63 -1.01 -4.00
CA GLN A 429 -31.72 -0.08 -5.13
C GLN A 429 -30.32 0.33 -5.56
N SER A 430 -30.04 0.16 -6.84
CA SER A 430 -28.79 0.52 -7.48
C SER A 430 -28.75 2.02 -7.77
N SER A 431 -27.89 2.77 -7.10
CA SER A 431 -27.45 4.10 -7.55
C SER A 431 -26.04 4.38 -7.03
N ALA A 432 -25.25 4.85 -7.94
CA ALA A 432 -23.82 5.17 -7.95
C ALA A 432 -23.16 5.73 -6.67
N SER A 433 -21.97 5.55 -6.61
CA SER A 433 -20.99 4.98 -5.71
C SER A 433 -20.04 6.00 -5.09
N THR A 434 -19.85 5.84 -3.82
CA THR A 434 -18.66 6.19 -3.07
C THR A 434 -18.43 5.05 -2.08
N GLU A 435 -17.78 4.03 -2.52
CA GLU A 435 -17.46 2.83 -1.76
C GLU A 435 -16.20 3.08 -0.94
N GLN A 436 -16.06 2.37 0.18
CA GLN A 436 -14.83 2.43 0.96
C GLN A 436 -13.63 2.23 0.03
N LEU A 437 -12.74 3.22 -0.01
CA LEU A 437 -11.49 3.15 -0.74
C LEU A 437 -10.49 2.23 -0.03
N ILE A 438 -10.75 1.98 1.25
CA ILE A 438 -10.04 1.03 2.12
C ILE A 438 -11.09 0.20 2.85
N LYS A 439 -11.02 -1.12 2.75
CA LYS A 439 -11.94 -2.05 3.41
C LYS A 439 -11.56 -2.20 4.89
N GLY A 440 -12.55 -2.12 5.76
CA GLY A 440 -12.40 -2.23 7.23
C GLY A 440 -12.58 -0.90 7.94
N ASP A 441 -12.77 -0.97 9.24
CA ASP A 441 -12.86 0.21 10.10
C ASP A 441 -11.49 0.89 10.15
N PHE A 442 -11.46 2.22 10.09
CA PHE A 442 -10.21 2.94 10.30
C PHE A 442 -9.68 2.61 11.70
N PRO A 443 -8.37 2.35 11.82
CA PRO A 443 -7.77 2.12 13.12
C PRO A 443 -7.92 3.36 13.99
N GLN A 444 -8.65 3.20 15.08
CA GLN A 444 -8.76 4.23 16.10
C GLN A 444 -7.59 4.04 17.07
N VAL A 445 -6.63 4.95 17.01
CA VAL A 445 -5.39 4.88 17.79
C VAL A 445 -5.42 5.95 18.85
N GLU A 446 -5.30 5.55 20.11
CA GLU A 446 -5.31 6.43 21.25
C GLU A 446 -4.02 6.29 22.08
N GLU A 447 -3.65 7.36 22.75
CA GLU A 447 -2.49 7.39 23.65
C GLU A 447 -2.94 7.33 25.10
N TYR A 448 -2.30 6.48 25.87
CA TYR A 448 -2.60 6.28 27.27
C TYR A 448 -1.34 6.45 28.11
N LYS A 449 -1.48 7.17 29.21
CA LYS A 449 -0.46 7.20 30.26
C LYS A 449 -0.55 5.91 31.06
N VAL A 450 0.58 5.27 31.31
CA VAL A 450 0.65 4.04 32.10
C VAL A 450 0.80 4.39 33.57
N ASP A 451 -0.10 3.90 34.42
CA ASP A 451 -0.06 4.11 35.86
C ASP A 451 0.74 3.01 36.55
N HIS A 452 0.50 1.74 36.20
CA HIS A 452 1.29 0.60 36.67
C HIS A 452 1.16 -0.59 35.71
N ILE A 453 2.07 -1.56 35.86
CA ILE A 453 2.15 -2.76 35.02
C ILE A 453 2.21 -3.99 35.92
N THR A 454 1.48 -5.05 35.54
CA THR A 454 1.59 -6.35 36.17
C THR A 454 2.07 -7.41 35.17
N TYR A 455 2.76 -8.42 35.70
CA TYR A 455 3.34 -9.50 34.90
C TYR A 455 2.89 -10.82 35.51
N ASP A 456 2.23 -11.67 34.71
CA ASP A 456 1.68 -12.94 35.14
C ASP A 456 2.04 -14.05 34.17
N VAL A 457 2.06 -15.30 34.64
CA VAL A 457 2.19 -16.49 33.77
C VAL A 457 0.81 -16.85 33.22
N HIS A 458 0.65 -16.80 31.93
CA HIS A 458 -0.57 -17.26 31.25
C HIS A 458 -0.37 -18.66 30.69
N LYS A 459 -1.15 -19.62 31.22
CA LYS A 459 -1.10 -21.05 30.83
C LYS A 459 -2.22 -21.38 29.87
N LYS A 460 -1.90 -22.03 28.76
CA LYS A 460 -2.87 -22.55 27.79
C LYS A 460 -2.59 -24.02 27.48
N THR A 461 -3.59 -24.87 27.65
CA THR A 461 -3.48 -26.32 27.44
C THR A 461 -2.92 -26.65 26.05
N GLY A 462 -1.82 -27.42 26.01
CA GLY A 462 -1.20 -27.90 24.77
C GLY A 462 -0.31 -26.89 24.03
N ARG A 463 -0.02 -25.74 24.63
CA ARG A 463 0.92 -24.72 24.10
C ARG A 463 1.95 -24.30 25.16
N PRO A 464 3.15 -23.80 24.78
CA PRO A 464 4.07 -23.23 25.73
C PRO A 464 3.46 -22.06 26.50
N ASP A 465 3.88 -21.85 27.74
CA ASP A 465 3.42 -20.76 28.59
C ASP A 465 3.85 -19.40 28.01
N MET A 466 3.08 -18.37 28.30
CA MET A 466 3.31 -16.99 27.83
C MET A 466 3.33 -16.04 29.03
N MET A 467 4.20 -15.03 29.01
CA MET A 467 4.13 -13.96 29.97
C MET A 467 3.04 -12.96 29.55
N LYS A 468 2.03 -12.80 30.39
CA LYS A 468 1.00 -11.78 30.22
C LYS A 468 1.44 -10.50 30.89
N VAL A 469 1.52 -9.43 30.11
CA VAL A 469 1.83 -8.07 30.58
C VAL A 469 0.55 -7.25 30.54
N SER A 470 0.12 -6.71 31.68
CA SER A 470 -1.08 -5.91 31.80
C SER A 470 -0.74 -4.47 32.14
N TYR A 471 -1.09 -3.56 31.25
CA TYR A 471 -0.89 -2.11 31.40
C TYR A 471 -2.17 -1.48 31.93
N TYR A 472 -2.09 -0.84 33.09
CA TYR A 472 -3.21 -0.12 33.70
C TYR A 472 -3.04 1.38 33.42
N CYS A 473 -4.08 1.96 32.81
CA CYS A 473 -4.10 3.33 32.32
C CYS A 473 -5.43 3.96 32.75
N ASP A 474 -5.44 4.73 33.83
CA ASP A 474 -6.66 5.28 34.45
C ASP A 474 -7.73 4.18 34.70
N TYR A 475 -8.81 4.20 33.90
CA TYR A 475 -9.92 3.24 34.01
C TYR A 475 -9.86 2.11 32.97
N GLN A 476 -8.77 2.01 32.20
CA GLN A 476 -8.62 1.02 31.13
C GLN A 476 -7.44 0.08 31.42
N LYS A 477 -7.55 -1.12 30.87
CA LYS A 477 -6.52 -2.15 30.96
C LYS A 477 -6.25 -2.71 29.59
N PHE A 478 -4.96 -2.80 29.24
CA PHE A 478 -4.49 -3.40 28.00
C PHE A 478 -3.56 -4.56 28.29
N ASP A 479 -3.80 -5.71 27.66
CA ASP A 479 -3.02 -6.92 27.86
C ASP A 479 -2.16 -7.21 26.62
N GLU A 480 -0.91 -7.60 26.84
CA GLU A 480 0.03 -8.06 25.80
C GLU A 480 0.59 -9.43 26.24
N TYR A 481 0.80 -10.34 25.26
CA TYR A 481 1.28 -11.69 25.53
C TYR A 481 2.65 -11.91 24.90
N ILE A 482 3.66 -12.20 25.72
CA ILE A 482 5.05 -12.34 25.32
C ILE A 482 5.44 -13.81 25.32
N CYS A 483 5.75 -14.33 24.15
CA CYS A 483 5.94 -15.74 23.87
C CYS A 483 7.42 -16.18 24.04
N ILE A 484 7.99 -16.10 25.24
CA ILE A 484 9.42 -16.33 25.50
C ILE A 484 9.86 -17.74 25.07
N GLU A 485 9.09 -18.76 25.43
CA GLU A 485 9.41 -20.17 25.18
C GLU A 485 9.01 -20.68 23.78
N HIS A 486 8.39 -19.83 22.96
CA HIS A 486 7.96 -20.21 21.63
C HIS A 486 9.13 -20.21 20.64
N GLU A 487 9.07 -21.08 19.65
CA GLU A 487 9.99 -21.11 18.52
C GLU A 487 9.50 -20.21 17.37
N GLY A 488 10.36 -20.00 16.38
CA GLY A 488 10.03 -19.24 15.18
C GLY A 488 9.84 -17.74 15.44
N PHE A 489 8.90 -17.12 14.71
CA PHE A 489 8.68 -15.67 14.72
C PHE A 489 8.21 -15.13 16.08
N ALA A 490 7.26 -15.83 16.71
CA ALA A 490 6.71 -15.41 18.01
C ALA A 490 7.78 -15.36 19.10
N GLY A 491 8.65 -16.37 19.18
CA GLY A 491 9.76 -16.40 20.12
C GLY A 491 10.84 -15.35 19.80
N LYS A 492 11.10 -15.08 18.50
CA LYS A 492 12.01 -13.99 18.10
C LYS A 492 11.46 -12.64 18.56
N LYS A 493 10.19 -12.33 18.26
CA LYS A 493 9.52 -11.09 18.68
C LYS A 493 9.57 -10.91 20.20
N ALA A 494 9.33 -11.98 20.97
CA ALA A 494 9.38 -11.96 22.42
C ALA A 494 10.80 -11.66 22.95
N ARG A 495 11.82 -12.26 22.34
CA ARG A 495 13.22 -11.99 22.72
C ARG A 495 13.66 -10.57 22.38
N ASP A 496 13.22 -10.03 21.24
CA ASP A 496 13.51 -8.65 20.85
C ASP A 496 12.77 -7.67 21.77
N TRP A 497 11.49 -7.95 22.11
CA TRP A 497 10.71 -7.20 23.10
C TRP A 497 11.41 -7.14 24.47
N TRP A 498 11.98 -8.26 24.92
CA TRP A 498 12.75 -8.31 26.19
C TRP A 498 14.02 -7.48 26.11
N ARG A 499 14.82 -7.62 25.05
CA ARG A 499 16.10 -6.89 24.87
C ARG A 499 15.92 -5.38 24.82
N GLU A 500 14.84 -4.92 24.22
CA GLU A 500 14.53 -3.49 24.19
C GLU A 500 14.31 -2.89 25.58
N ARG A 501 13.83 -3.69 26.54
CA ARG A 501 13.46 -3.26 27.88
C ARG A 501 14.47 -3.60 28.95
N ALA A 502 15.12 -4.72 28.85
CA ALA A 502 16.10 -5.21 29.85
C ALA A 502 17.53 -4.79 29.56
N LYS A 503 17.84 -4.17 28.44
CA LYS A 503 19.13 -3.64 27.90
C LYS A 503 20.42 -4.39 28.28
N ILE A 504 20.60 -4.76 29.53
CA ILE A 504 21.84 -5.32 30.13
C ILE A 504 21.66 -6.80 30.48
N PHE A 505 20.44 -7.29 30.60
CA PHE A 505 20.16 -8.64 31.09
C PHE A 505 19.85 -9.61 29.96
N PRO A 506 20.32 -10.88 30.02
CA PRO A 506 20.01 -11.88 29.03
C PRO A 506 18.50 -12.19 29.00
N VAL A 507 18.00 -12.64 27.85
CA VAL A 507 16.61 -13.10 27.73
C VAL A 507 16.43 -14.36 28.58
N PRO A 508 15.43 -14.43 29.47
CA PRO A 508 15.12 -15.61 30.25
C PRO A 508 14.79 -16.81 29.37
N ALA A 509 15.11 -18.01 29.87
CA ALA A 509 14.84 -19.25 29.13
C ALA A 509 13.38 -19.70 29.27
N THR A 510 12.73 -19.38 30.39
CA THR A 510 11.35 -19.77 30.68
C THR A 510 10.47 -18.56 30.95
N THR A 511 9.17 -18.73 30.79
CA THR A 511 8.16 -17.71 31.10
C THR A 511 8.12 -17.39 32.60
N GLU A 512 8.31 -18.38 33.45
CA GLU A 512 8.35 -18.21 34.90
C GLU A 512 9.54 -17.34 35.33
N ASP A 513 10.74 -17.60 34.76
CA ASP A 513 11.93 -16.78 34.99
C ASP A 513 11.72 -15.35 34.49
N ALA A 514 11.05 -15.17 33.35
CA ALA A 514 10.75 -13.86 32.79
C ALA A 514 9.83 -13.05 33.71
N VAL A 515 8.80 -13.67 34.28
CA VAL A 515 7.92 -13.02 35.24
C VAL A 515 8.66 -12.66 36.53
N GLN A 516 9.53 -13.52 37.05
CA GLN A 516 10.34 -13.23 38.23
C GLN A 516 11.33 -12.07 38.00
N GLN A 517 11.89 -11.97 36.80
CA GLN A 517 12.84 -10.95 36.40
C GLN A 517 12.18 -9.68 35.86
N ALA A 518 10.86 -9.61 35.80
CA ALA A 518 10.11 -8.48 35.21
C ALA A 518 10.38 -7.14 35.91
N HIS A 519 10.83 -7.16 37.18
CA HIS A 519 11.24 -5.97 37.91
C HIS A 519 12.52 -5.30 37.35
N LEU A 520 13.27 -5.98 36.47
CA LEU A 520 14.44 -5.46 35.77
C LEU A 520 14.10 -4.74 34.47
N LEU A 521 12.84 -4.78 34.03
CA LEU A 521 12.40 -4.18 32.79
C LEU A 521 12.13 -2.68 32.93
N ASP A 522 12.60 -1.89 31.98
CA ASP A 522 12.20 -0.49 31.85
C ASP A 522 10.67 -0.41 31.64
N GLN A 523 10.02 0.44 32.42
CA GLN A 523 8.57 0.62 32.33
C GLN A 523 8.23 1.79 31.39
N PRO A 524 7.34 1.60 30.39
CA PRO A 524 6.90 2.69 29.56
C PRO A 524 6.04 3.68 30.36
N THR A 525 6.22 4.95 30.08
CA THR A 525 5.41 6.04 30.65
C THR A 525 4.09 6.21 29.91
N HIS A 526 4.07 5.92 28.61
CA HIS A 526 2.87 6.02 27.76
C HIS A 526 2.86 4.87 26.74
N ILE A 527 1.66 4.47 26.35
CA ILE A 527 1.43 3.49 25.27
C ILE A 527 0.46 4.07 24.25
N ARG A 528 0.65 3.69 22.98
CA ARG A 528 -0.27 3.97 21.88
C ARG A 528 -0.98 2.69 21.50
N VAL A 529 -2.31 2.70 21.55
CA VAL A 529 -3.15 1.50 21.44
C VAL A 529 -4.15 1.64 20.29
N TRP A 530 -4.27 0.63 19.48
CA TRP A 530 -5.36 0.50 18.51
C TRP A 530 -6.59 -0.06 19.21
N VAL A 531 -7.55 0.80 19.53
CA VAL A 531 -8.66 0.49 20.48
C VAL A 531 -9.89 -0.13 19.83
N ASN A 532 -10.14 0.11 18.54
CA ASN A 532 -11.33 -0.43 17.87
C ASN A 532 -11.14 -1.83 17.25
N LYS A 533 -10.08 -2.54 17.63
CA LYS A 533 -9.92 -3.97 17.36
C LYS A 533 -10.76 -4.80 18.33
N LYS A 534 -11.16 -6.01 17.91
CA LYS A 534 -11.81 -7.00 18.81
C LYS A 534 -10.97 -7.22 20.10
N PHE A 535 -9.64 -7.25 19.92
CA PHE A 535 -8.65 -7.21 21.00
C PHE A 535 -7.76 -5.98 20.76
N PRO A 536 -7.78 -4.97 21.65
CA PRO A 536 -6.91 -3.81 21.53
C PRO A 536 -5.45 -4.21 21.41
N GLU A 537 -4.70 -3.56 20.52
CA GLU A 537 -3.31 -3.89 20.22
C GLU A 537 -2.40 -2.72 20.56
N ILE A 538 -1.34 -2.99 21.32
CA ILE A 538 -0.33 -1.97 21.66
C ILE A 538 0.61 -1.84 20.46
N LEU A 539 0.58 -0.67 19.82
CA LEU A 539 1.36 -0.38 18.61
C LEU A 539 2.74 0.18 18.93
N LYS A 540 2.84 0.99 19.98
CA LYS A 540 4.08 1.69 20.33
C LYS A 540 4.12 2.01 21.82
N MET A 541 5.32 2.07 22.38
CA MET A 541 5.56 2.43 23.77
C MET A 541 6.57 3.58 23.86
N CYS A 542 6.43 4.40 24.88
CA CYS A 542 7.31 5.50 25.19
C CYS A 542 7.86 5.34 26.62
N PHE A 543 9.17 5.47 26.76
CA PHE A 543 9.87 5.29 28.04
C PHE A 543 10.31 6.61 28.68
N ASP A 544 10.44 7.68 27.89
CA ASP A 544 10.95 8.99 28.33
C ASP A 544 9.92 10.13 28.29
N GLY A 545 8.68 9.83 27.88
CA GLY A 545 7.60 10.81 27.77
C GLY A 545 7.69 11.73 26.53
N SER A 546 8.71 11.58 25.68
CA SER A 546 8.96 12.47 24.53
C SER A 546 8.61 11.87 23.18
N CYS A 547 8.23 10.59 23.13
CA CYS A 547 8.16 9.81 21.88
C CYS A 547 6.95 10.09 21.00
N PHE A 548 5.90 10.65 21.54
CA PHE A 548 4.70 11.02 20.78
C PHE A 548 4.75 12.54 20.67
N GLY A 549 5.15 13.07 19.52
CA GLY A 549 5.31 14.50 19.31
C GLY A 549 4.11 15.28 19.84
N LYS A 550 4.35 16.38 20.52
CA LYS A 550 3.32 17.29 21.01
C LYS A 550 2.41 17.69 19.86
N GLN A 551 1.22 17.10 19.77
CA GLN A 551 0.10 17.83 19.22
C GLN A 551 -0.22 18.89 20.27
N GLU A 552 0.01 20.15 19.96
CA GLU A 552 -0.48 21.25 20.77
C GLU A 552 -1.98 21.09 20.88
N ALA A 553 -2.45 20.90 22.11
CA ALA A 553 -3.85 20.90 22.46
C ALA A 553 -4.41 22.29 22.14
N THR A 554 -5.00 22.45 20.96
CA THR A 554 -5.83 23.60 20.64
C THR A 554 -7.26 23.23 20.99
N SER A 555 -7.77 23.98 21.97
CA SER A 555 -9.15 24.16 22.38
C SER A 555 -9.83 23.06 23.18
N GLU A 556 -10.28 23.49 24.33
CA GLU A 556 -11.18 22.82 25.25
C GLU A 556 -12.37 22.18 24.54
N MET A 557 -12.38 20.85 24.53
CA MET A 557 -13.60 20.12 24.20
C MET A 557 -14.54 20.09 25.42
N PRO A 558 -15.83 20.29 25.24
CA PRO A 558 -16.78 20.17 26.35
C PRO A 558 -16.79 18.71 26.84
N ARG A 559 -16.65 18.53 28.14
CA ARG A 559 -16.78 17.23 28.81
C ARG A 559 -18.17 16.65 28.53
N VAL A 560 -18.24 15.64 27.70
CA VAL A 560 -19.41 14.77 27.62
C VAL A 560 -19.30 13.78 28.77
N GLU A 561 -20.21 13.87 29.73
CA GLU A 561 -20.37 12.85 30.79
C GLU A 561 -20.72 11.51 30.11
N VAL A 562 -19.75 10.63 29.98
CA VAL A 562 -20.00 9.25 29.60
C VAL A 562 -20.43 8.50 30.87
N ARG A 563 -21.71 8.15 30.97
CA ARG A 563 -22.16 7.19 31.97
C ARG A 563 -21.43 5.88 31.81
N PRO A 564 -20.88 5.27 32.86
CA PRO A 564 -20.14 4.02 32.77
C PRO A 564 -21.08 2.92 32.23
N ARG A 565 -20.75 2.42 31.07
CA ARG A 565 -21.37 1.21 30.53
C ARG A 565 -20.86 0.03 31.34
N ALA A 566 -21.76 -0.74 31.94
CA ALA A 566 -21.41 -1.95 32.66
C ALA A 566 -20.51 -2.85 31.80
N LEU A 567 -19.39 -3.27 32.34
CA LEU A 567 -18.46 -4.19 31.69
C LEU A 567 -19.24 -5.47 31.31
N PRO A 568 -19.14 -5.95 30.08
CA PRO A 568 -19.66 -7.28 29.76
C PRO A 568 -18.88 -8.31 30.57
N VAL A 569 -19.61 -9.16 31.29
CA VAL A 569 -19.08 -10.35 31.94
C VAL A 569 -18.37 -11.18 30.86
N PRO A 570 -17.11 -11.62 31.05
CA PRO A 570 -16.44 -12.45 30.08
C PRO A 570 -17.25 -13.74 29.87
N PRO A 571 -17.47 -14.18 28.62
CA PRO A 571 -18.08 -15.48 28.37
C PRO A 571 -17.21 -16.58 28.93
N PRO A 572 -17.78 -17.74 29.35
CA PRO A 572 -17.01 -18.89 29.80
C PRO A 572 -16.06 -19.36 28.68
N ASP A 573 -14.89 -19.86 29.09
CA ASP A 573 -13.81 -20.33 28.25
C ASP A 573 -14.28 -21.29 27.14
N GLU A 574 -14.61 -20.78 25.97
CA GLU A 574 -14.67 -21.53 24.73
C GLU A 574 -13.46 -21.14 23.87
N ASP A 575 -12.76 -22.14 23.35
CA ASP A 575 -11.52 -22.12 22.60
C ASP A 575 -11.42 -20.99 21.55
N GLU A 576 -11.10 -19.76 21.96
CA GLU A 576 -10.83 -18.67 21.04
C GLU A 576 -9.34 -18.53 20.76
N GLU A 577 -8.98 -18.61 19.49
CA GLU A 577 -7.63 -18.43 18.99
C GLU A 577 -7.11 -17.03 19.35
N ILE A 578 -6.00 -16.96 20.06
CA ILE A 578 -5.26 -15.74 20.31
C ILE A 578 -4.55 -15.38 18.98
N PRO A 579 -4.80 -14.21 18.40
CA PRO A 579 -4.08 -13.79 17.18
C PRO A 579 -2.62 -13.48 17.53
N PHE A 580 -1.71 -14.11 16.84
CA PHE A 580 -0.26 -13.84 16.84
C PHE A 580 0.10 -12.77 15.82
#